data_e0e3e0b6713a9a31f95d7f16056998fe
#
_entry.id   e0e3e0b6713a9a31f95d7f16056998fe
#
_cell.length_a   1.000
_cell.length_b   1.000
_cell.length_c   1.000
_cell.angle_alpha   90.00
_cell.angle_beta   90.00
_cell.angle_gamma   90.00
#
_symmetry.space_group_name_H-M   'P 1'
#
loop_
_entity.id
_entity.type
_entity.pdbx_description
1 polymer ?
#
loop_
_entity_poly.entity_id
_entity_poly.type
_entity_poly.pdbx_seq_one_letter_code
_entity_poly.pdbx_strand_id
1 'polypeptide(L)'
;MSAATDTPGVQTPTRTASGKPRHLYEVDVLRILTFACVIGVHTTSHTIAADDVPLNALLGLLHFTRLVFFSLTAFVLVYSWSLRPRPLTQFWPRRFLLVGVPYLAWSFVYVAASWLASSSTRGDVPALVTTAAEGIVTGTSWYHLYFLLVTMQVYLLLPVIIWLVRVTRRHHVTVLVVAFLLQLAVFAAYKYWPHSIDWLHGYQKQFFFSYVFFIVSGAVAADHADPFLRFIREHRRAVLWAFAGTGALTLGVWWLQVGLGQSLYAAGTPLQPVQVLWSTAVFVGFLAIGAAWADRRRAGSALARVVDYGSDRSFGIFLSHPFMIWVLLYGDSWLESAVPKPWLTLVTYVLVLVLSVAVTEAFRWTPLSVPLTGRPSRARRVRA
;
A
#
# COMPACT_ATOMS: atom_id res chain seq x y z
N MET A 1 -47.99 -28.15 -5.85
CA MET A 1 -47.45 -26.98 -5.10
C MET A 1 -45.97 -27.21 -4.94
N SER A 2 -45.17 -26.63 -5.82
CA SER A 2 -43.71 -26.73 -5.80
C SER A 2 -43.15 -25.51 -5.07
N ALA A 3 -42.52 -25.71 -3.92
CA ALA A 3 -41.88 -24.67 -3.16
C ALA A 3 -40.55 -24.33 -3.87
N ALA A 4 -40.46 -23.17 -4.48
CA ALA A 4 -39.24 -22.59 -4.96
C ALA A 4 -38.38 -22.21 -3.75
N THR A 5 -37.25 -22.89 -3.57
CA THR A 5 -36.22 -22.53 -2.62
C THR A 5 -35.54 -21.25 -3.11
N ASP A 6 -35.88 -20.12 -2.50
CA ASP A 6 -35.17 -18.85 -2.67
C ASP A 6 -33.71 -19.00 -2.19
N THR A 7 -32.83 -19.14 -3.12
CA THR A 7 -31.37 -19.04 -2.87
C THR A 7 -31.08 -17.57 -2.56
N PRO A 8 -30.50 -17.21 -1.39
CA PRO A 8 -30.19 -15.82 -1.08
C PRO A 8 -29.20 -15.28 -2.12
N GLY A 9 -29.69 -14.39 -2.98
CA GLY A 9 -28.92 -13.83 -4.08
C GLY A 9 -27.68 -13.11 -3.58
N VAL A 10 -26.56 -13.37 -4.27
CA VAL A 10 -25.36 -12.53 -4.25
C VAL A 10 -25.82 -11.10 -4.54
N GLN A 11 -25.57 -10.17 -3.61
CA GLN A 11 -25.85 -8.75 -3.88
C GLN A 11 -24.94 -8.33 -5.04
N THR A 12 -25.54 -8.22 -6.21
CA THR A 12 -24.81 -7.80 -7.42
C THR A 12 -24.49 -6.32 -7.25
N PRO A 13 -23.21 -5.91 -7.35
CA PRO A 13 -22.84 -4.50 -7.26
C PRO A 13 -23.63 -3.66 -8.26
N THR A 14 -24.02 -2.45 -7.87
CA THR A 14 -24.80 -1.53 -8.70
C THR A 14 -24.15 -1.33 -10.06
N ARG A 15 -24.89 -1.64 -11.12
CA ARG A 15 -24.51 -1.34 -12.50
C ARG A 15 -25.01 0.04 -12.87
N THR A 16 -24.28 0.76 -13.72
CA THR A 16 -24.78 1.98 -14.37
C THR A 16 -25.95 1.64 -15.29
N ALA A 17 -26.75 2.63 -15.68
CA ALA A 17 -27.85 2.46 -16.66
C ALA A 17 -27.37 1.81 -17.98
N SER A 18 -26.08 1.87 -18.31
CA SER A 18 -25.44 1.21 -19.46
C SER A 18 -24.97 -0.23 -19.19
N GLY A 19 -25.29 -0.83 -18.03
CA GLY A 19 -24.89 -2.19 -17.66
C GLY A 19 -23.41 -2.37 -17.33
N LYS A 20 -22.60 -1.30 -17.38
CA LYS A 20 -21.17 -1.34 -17.01
C LYS A 20 -21.01 -1.28 -15.48
N PRO A 21 -19.97 -1.96 -14.92
CA PRO A 21 -19.64 -1.81 -13.51
C PRO A 21 -19.39 -0.35 -13.15
N ARG A 22 -19.93 0.11 -12.01
CA ARG A 22 -19.66 1.45 -11.50
C ARG A 22 -18.16 1.60 -11.19
N HIS A 23 -17.54 2.65 -11.69
CA HIS A 23 -16.18 3.03 -11.32
C HIS A 23 -16.20 3.68 -9.93
N LEU A 24 -15.33 3.21 -9.02
CA LEU A 24 -15.23 3.71 -7.65
C LEU A 24 -14.16 4.80 -7.57
N TYR A 25 -14.54 6.04 -7.88
CA TYR A 25 -13.64 7.20 -7.83
C TYR A 25 -13.09 7.46 -6.42
N GLU A 26 -13.86 7.13 -5.39
CA GLU A 26 -13.42 7.18 -3.99
C GLU A 26 -12.20 6.30 -3.71
N VAL A 27 -12.10 5.16 -4.41
CA VAL A 27 -10.95 4.25 -4.32
C VAL A 27 -9.71 4.82 -5.01
N ASP A 28 -9.89 5.57 -6.10
CA ASP A 28 -8.76 6.24 -6.77
C ASP A 28 -8.16 7.34 -5.87
N VAL A 29 -9.00 8.11 -5.17
CA VAL A 29 -8.53 9.11 -4.20
C VAL A 29 -7.80 8.45 -3.03
N LEU A 30 -8.38 7.39 -2.42
CA LEU A 30 -7.71 6.60 -1.39
C LEU A 30 -6.32 6.15 -1.85
N ARG A 31 -6.22 5.61 -3.07
CA ARG A 31 -4.96 5.15 -3.65
C ARG A 31 -3.93 6.27 -3.73
N ILE A 32 -4.31 7.42 -4.30
CA ILE A 32 -3.40 8.55 -4.50
C ILE A 32 -2.92 9.10 -3.16
N LEU A 33 -3.82 9.33 -2.20
CA LEU A 33 -3.47 9.81 -0.88
C LEU A 33 -2.51 8.83 -0.17
N THR A 34 -2.79 7.53 -0.28
CA THR A 34 -1.91 6.53 0.32
C THR A 34 -0.53 6.51 -0.34
N PHE A 35 -0.44 6.63 -1.67
CA PHE A 35 0.86 6.72 -2.37
C PHE A 35 1.63 8.00 -2.03
N ALA A 36 0.95 9.14 -1.94
CA ALA A 36 1.58 10.37 -1.49
C ALA A 36 2.20 10.20 -0.09
N CYS A 37 1.47 9.56 0.82
CA CYS A 37 1.98 9.25 2.16
C CYS A 37 3.12 8.22 2.14
N VAL A 38 3.15 7.25 1.20
CA VAL A 38 4.29 6.31 1.05
C VAL A 38 5.56 7.05 0.69
N ILE A 39 5.51 7.98 -0.28
CA ILE A 39 6.66 8.85 -0.60
C ILE A 39 7.06 9.64 0.64
N GLY A 40 6.08 10.19 1.39
CA GLY A 40 6.32 10.89 2.65
C GLY A 40 7.03 10.02 3.69
N VAL A 41 6.60 8.77 3.91
CA VAL A 41 7.31 7.81 4.80
C VAL A 41 8.79 7.71 4.41
N HIS A 42 9.05 7.45 3.14
CA HIS A 42 10.41 7.12 2.71
C HIS A 42 11.31 8.35 2.61
N THR A 43 10.80 9.50 2.18
CA THR A 43 11.57 10.75 2.21
C THR A 43 11.88 11.16 3.64
N THR A 44 10.88 11.16 4.54
CA THR A 44 11.10 11.50 5.94
C THR A 44 12.12 10.57 6.59
N SER A 45 12.00 9.25 6.39
CA SER A 45 12.92 8.27 7.01
C SER A 45 14.38 8.37 6.54
N HIS A 46 14.65 9.01 5.39
CA HIS A 46 16.02 9.21 4.87
C HIS A 46 16.58 10.61 5.15
N THR A 47 15.75 11.57 5.54
CA THR A 47 16.19 12.96 5.78
C THR A 47 16.10 13.39 7.24
N ILE A 48 15.46 12.57 8.09
CA ILE A 48 15.23 12.87 9.49
C ILE A 48 16.49 12.70 10.34
N ALA A 49 16.71 13.62 11.28
CA ALA A 49 17.67 13.41 12.36
C ALA A 49 17.02 12.57 13.48
N ALA A 50 17.83 11.78 14.19
CA ALA A 50 17.34 10.87 15.24
C ALA A 50 16.63 11.61 16.41
N ASP A 51 17.00 12.86 16.65
CA ASP A 51 16.48 13.75 17.68
C ASP A 51 15.37 14.70 17.21
N ASP A 52 14.98 14.65 15.91
CA ASP A 52 13.92 15.49 15.36
C ASP A 52 12.55 14.97 15.79
N VAL A 53 12.01 15.54 16.87
CA VAL A 53 10.74 15.13 17.45
C VAL A 53 9.55 15.30 16.50
N PRO A 54 9.31 16.46 15.84
CA PRO A 54 8.21 16.64 14.91
C PRO A 54 8.20 15.64 13.74
N LEU A 55 9.34 15.42 13.10
CA LEU A 55 9.42 14.50 11.95
C LEU A 55 9.32 13.04 12.36
N ASN A 56 9.83 12.63 13.55
CA ASN A 56 9.61 11.29 14.06
C ASN A 56 8.13 11.03 14.42
N ALA A 57 7.43 12.00 14.99
CA ALA A 57 6.00 11.91 15.26
C ALA A 57 5.20 11.79 13.94
N LEU A 58 5.54 12.61 12.95
CA LEU A 58 4.96 12.55 11.59
C LEU A 58 5.21 11.17 10.96
N LEU A 59 6.43 10.65 11.04
CA LEU A 59 6.78 9.33 10.51
C LEU A 59 5.95 8.23 11.18
N GLY A 60 5.77 8.29 12.50
CA GLY A 60 4.89 7.38 13.24
C GLY A 60 3.44 7.41 12.73
N LEU A 61 2.90 8.59 12.43
CA LEU A 61 1.57 8.72 11.82
C LEU A 61 1.54 8.15 10.40
N LEU A 62 2.57 8.36 9.58
CA LEU A 62 2.60 7.91 8.19
C LEU A 62 2.77 6.39 8.04
N HIS A 63 3.12 5.67 9.09
CA HIS A 63 3.35 4.22 9.05
C HIS A 63 2.10 3.37 8.76
N PHE A 64 0.90 3.95 8.72
CA PHE A 64 -0.34 3.29 8.28
C PHE A 64 -0.26 2.78 6.84
N THR A 65 0.57 3.38 6.01
CA THR A 65 0.54 3.25 4.54
C THR A 65 0.53 1.81 4.04
N ARG A 66 1.41 0.95 4.56
CA ARG A 66 1.46 -0.48 4.19
C ARG A 66 0.19 -1.24 4.54
N LEU A 67 -0.40 -0.93 5.70
CA LEU A 67 -1.56 -1.61 6.24
C LEU A 67 -2.82 -1.26 5.43
N VAL A 68 -3.01 0.03 5.16
CA VAL A 68 -4.08 0.54 4.28
C VAL A 68 -3.98 -0.05 2.88
N PHE A 69 -2.75 -0.22 2.34
CA PHE A 69 -2.58 -0.82 1.03
C PHE A 69 -3.03 -2.28 0.96
N PHE A 70 -2.86 -3.08 2.02
CA PHE A 70 -3.35 -4.46 2.02
C PHE A 70 -4.87 -4.52 2.10
N SER A 71 -5.51 -3.61 2.87
CA SER A 71 -6.97 -3.46 2.84
C SER A 71 -7.46 -3.04 1.45
N LEU A 72 -6.81 -2.06 0.84
CA LEU A 72 -7.12 -1.59 -0.52
C LEU A 72 -6.91 -2.71 -1.56
N THR A 73 -5.83 -3.46 -1.47
CA THR A 73 -5.53 -4.57 -2.39
C THR A 73 -6.61 -5.65 -2.30
N ALA A 74 -6.96 -6.10 -1.10
CA ALA A 74 -8.00 -7.09 -0.90
C ALA A 74 -9.37 -6.56 -1.34
N PHE A 75 -9.70 -5.30 -1.04
CA PHE A 75 -10.92 -4.66 -1.50
C PHE A 75 -11.03 -4.68 -3.03
N VAL A 76 -10.03 -4.17 -3.72
CA VAL A 76 -10.04 -4.10 -5.20
C VAL A 76 -10.05 -5.48 -5.83
N LEU A 77 -9.36 -6.46 -5.27
CA LEU A 77 -9.35 -7.84 -5.77
C LEU A 77 -10.71 -8.48 -5.65
N VAL A 78 -11.31 -8.49 -4.46
CA VAL A 78 -12.61 -9.13 -4.21
C VAL A 78 -13.71 -8.39 -4.97
N TYR A 79 -13.72 -7.05 -4.97
CA TYR A 79 -14.67 -6.24 -5.73
C TYR A 79 -14.58 -6.53 -7.24
N SER A 80 -13.38 -6.54 -7.82
CA SER A 80 -13.21 -6.85 -9.25
C SER A 80 -13.58 -8.28 -9.59
N TRP A 81 -13.37 -9.21 -8.67
CA TRP A 81 -13.78 -10.61 -8.83
C TRP A 81 -15.29 -10.77 -8.78
N SER A 82 -16.00 -10.10 -7.86
CA SER A 82 -17.48 -10.15 -7.78
C SER A 82 -18.15 -9.62 -9.04
N LEU A 83 -17.55 -8.61 -9.69
CA LEU A 83 -18.04 -8.04 -10.94
C LEU A 83 -17.81 -8.93 -12.16
N ARG A 84 -16.65 -9.59 -12.23
CA ARG A 84 -16.23 -10.43 -13.37
C ARG A 84 -15.36 -11.58 -12.89
N PRO A 85 -15.98 -12.68 -12.39
CA PRO A 85 -15.23 -13.88 -12.04
C PRO A 85 -14.47 -14.41 -13.26
N ARG A 86 -13.25 -14.87 -13.05
CA ARG A 86 -12.41 -15.45 -14.10
C ARG A 86 -11.79 -16.76 -13.59
N PRO A 87 -11.53 -17.74 -14.46
CA PRO A 87 -10.75 -18.90 -14.07
C PRO A 87 -9.39 -18.48 -13.48
N LEU A 88 -8.94 -19.16 -12.43
CA LEU A 88 -7.65 -18.85 -11.78
C LEU A 88 -6.47 -19.00 -12.75
N THR A 89 -6.58 -19.91 -13.72
CA THR A 89 -5.63 -20.10 -14.82
C THR A 89 -5.45 -18.87 -15.71
N GLN A 90 -6.43 -17.99 -15.77
CA GLN A 90 -6.33 -16.69 -16.48
C GLN A 90 -5.99 -15.55 -15.54
N PHE A 91 -6.43 -15.62 -14.26
CA PHE A 91 -6.21 -14.58 -13.27
C PHE A 91 -4.74 -14.50 -12.85
N TRP A 92 -4.15 -15.62 -12.39
CA TRP A 92 -2.80 -15.64 -11.86
C TRP A 92 -1.73 -15.24 -12.89
N PRO A 93 -1.64 -15.81 -14.11
CA PRO A 93 -0.60 -15.41 -15.06
C PRO A 93 -0.63 -13.90 -15.34
N ARG A 94 -1.83 -13.34 -15.49
CA ARG A 94 -1.97 -11.91 -15.73
C ARG A 94 -1.52 -11.05 -14.54
N ARG A 95 -1.82 -11.47 -13.32
CA ARG A 95 -1.42 -10.72 -12.11
C ARG A 95 0.07 -10.84 -11.85
N PHE A 96 0.62 -12.04 -11.99
CA PHE A 96 2.06 -12.25 -11.85
C PHE A 96 2.85 -11.55 -12.97
N LEU A 97 2.35 -11.49 -14.18
CA LEU A 97 2.98 -10.68 -15.24
C LEU A 97 3.06 -9.20 -14.87
N LEU A 98 1.98 -8.63 -14.31
CA LEU A 98 1.89 -7.20 -14.05
C LEU A 98 2.52 -6.76 -12.73
N VAL A 99 2.81 -7.68 -11.81
CA VAL A 99 3.43 -7.39 -10.50
C VAL A 99 4.75 -8.13 -10.33
N GLY A 100 4.82 -9.40 -10.71
CA GLY A 100 6.01 -10.23 -10.56
C GLY A 100 7.15 -9.81 -11.51
N VAL A 101 6.83 -9.49 -12.78
CA VAL A 101 7.85 -9.00 -13.72
C VAL A 101 8.46 -7.67 -13.26
N PRO A 102 7.67 -6.65 -12.86
CA PRO A 102 8.22 -5.46 -12.21
C PRO A 102 9.00 -5.74 -10.93
N TYR A 103 8.54 -6.66 -10.11
CA TYR A 103 9.25 -7.07 -8.90
C TYR A 103 10.67 -7.58 -9.22
N LEU A 104 10.79 -8.50 -10.18
CA LEU A 104 12.08 -9.03 -10.61
C LEU A 104 12.97 -7.96 -11.24
N ALA A 105 12.41 -7.14 -12.13
CA ALA A 105 13.15 -6.09 -12.80
C ALA A 105 13.71 -5.06 -11.81
N TRP A 106 12.89 -4.58 -10.88
CA TRP A 106 13.32 -3.62 -9.88
C TRP A 106 14.22 -4.24 -8.80
N SER A 107 14.03 -5.50 -8.44
CA SER A 107 14.97 -6.21 -7.57
C SER A 107 16.38 -6.20 -8.16
N PHE A 108 16.50 -6.51 -9.45
CA PHE A 108 17.79 -6.47 -10.15
C PHE A 108 18.34 -5.03 -10.23
N VAL A 109 17.51 -4.04 -10.59
CA VAL A 109 17.93 -2.63 -10.69
C VAL A 109 18.51 -2.14 -9.36
N TYR A 110 17.85 -2.41 -8.24
CA TYR A 110 18.29 -1.96 -6.92
C TYR A 110 19.56 -2.66 -6.45
N VAL A 111 19.65 -3.99 -6.64
CA VAL A 111 20.85 -4.74 -6.28
C VAL A 111 22.03 -4.30 -7.13
N ALA A 112 21.83 -4.13 -8.45
CA ALA A 112 22.88 -3.66 -9.35
C ALA A 112 23.34 -2.23 -9.00
N ALA A 113 22.42 -1.33 -8.65
CA ALA A 113 22.75 0.02 -8.22
C ALA A 113 23.60 0.02 -6.94
N SER A 114 23.21 -0.76 -5.92
CA SER A 114 23.99 -0.91 -4.70
C SER A 114 25.37 -1.51 -4.94
N TRP A 115 25.44 -2.53 -5.80
CA TRP A 115 26.69 -3.18 -6.16
C TRP A 115 27.66 -2.24 -6.88
N LEU A 116 27.15 -1.43 -7.82
CA LEU A 116 27.95 -0.43 -8.52
C LEU A 116 28.42 0.70 -7.61
N ALA A 117 27.63 1.05 -6.61
CA ALA A 117 27.90 2.13 -5.68
C ALA A 117 28.93 1.73 -4.59
N SER A 118 29.00 0.44 -4.25
CA SER A 118 29.91 -0.06 -3.21
C SER A 118 31.30 -0.38 -3.78
N SER A 119 32.33 0.23 -3.21
CA SER A 119 33.71 -0.08 -3.58
C SER A 119 34.15 -1.49 -3.18
N SER A 120 33.55 -2.05 -2.12
CA SER A 120 33.91 -3.37 -1.59
C SER A 120 33.32 -4.54 -2.38
N THR A 121 32.17 -4.34 -3.08
CA THR A 121 31.50 -5.39 -3.85
C THR A 121 31.62 -5.20 -5.36
N ARG A 122 32.08 -4.03 -5.81
CA ARG A 122 32.23 -3.73 -7.24
C ARG A 122 33.25 -4.67 -7.89
N GLY A 123 32.82 -5.40 -8.91
CA GLY A 123 33.65 -6.40 -9.63
C GLY A 123 33.36 -7.84 -9.15
N ASP A 124 32.75 -8.06 -8.00
CA ASP A 124 32.38 -9.38 -7.52
C ASP A 124 31.01 -9.80 -8.11
N VAL A 125 31.03 -10.43 -9.27
CA VAL A 125 29.83 -10.91 -9.97
C VAL A 125 29.12 -12.05 -9.21
N PRO A 126 29.81 -13.03 -8.60
CA PRO A 126 29.18 -14.00 -7.71
C PRO A 126 28.40 -13.36 -6.56
N ALA A 127 28.96 -12.36 -5.87
CA ALA A 127 28.24 -11.64 -4.82
C ALA A 127 27.00 -10.91 -5.35
N LEU A 128 27.07 -10.31 -6.54
CA LEU A 128 25.89 -9.71 -7.19
C LEU A 128 24.77 -10.73 -7.40
N VAL A 129 25.10 -11.90 -7.95
CA VAL A 129 24.10 -12.95 -8.25
C VAL A 129 23.47 -13.52 -6.98
N THR A 130 24.28 -13.82 -5.96
CA THR A 130 23.78 -14.35 -4.68
C THR A 130 22.89 -13.32 -3.95
N THR A 131 23.33 -12.08 -3.85
CA THR A 131 22.53 -10.99 -3.24
C THR A 131 21.21 -10.76 -3.99
N ALA A 132 21.25 -10.81 -5.32
CA ALA A 132 20.03 -10.69 -6.12
C ALA A 132 19.08 -11.87 -5.89
N ALA A 133 19.59 -13.11 -5.88
CA ALA A 133 18.77 -14.31 -5.65
C ALA A 133 18.14 -14.31 -4.25
N GLU A 134 18.92 -14.04 -3.21
CA GLU A 134 18.43 -13.92 -1.84
C GLU A 134 17.40 -12.80 -1.71
N GLY A 135 17.72 -11.62 -2.23
CA GLY A 135 16.83 -10.47 -2.19
C GLY A 135 15.49 -10.71 -2.90
N ILE A 136 15.50 -11.44 -4.02
CA ILE A 136 14.28 -11.82 -4.75
C ILE A 136 13.44 -12.81 -3.94
N VAL A 137 14.07 -13.84 -3.35
CA VAL A 137 13.34 -14.87 -2.59
C VAL A 137 12.77 -14.29 -1.29
N THR A 138 13.52 -13.44 -0.61
CA THR A 138 13.18 -12.90 0.70
C THR A 138 12.44 -11.56 0.65
N GLY A 139 12.37 -10.89 -0.52
CA GLY A 139 11.79 -9.54 -0.65
C GLY A 139 12.69 -8.44 -0.11
N THR A 140 13.98 -8.69 0.07
CA THR A 140 14.94 -7.76 0.70
C THR A 140 15.85 -7.04 -0.29
N SER A 141 15.65 -7.21 -1.60
CA SER A 141 16.43 -6.50 -2.64
C SER A 141 16.40 -4.98 -2.44
N TRP A 142 15.31 -4.45 -1.88
CA TRP A 142 15.19 -3.07 -1.38
C TRP A 142 14.04 -2.97 -0.36
N TYR A 143 14.09 -1.97 0.51
CA TYR A 143 13.21 -1.84 1.69
C TYR A 143 11.70 -1.78 1.43
N HIS A 144 11.25 -1.52 0.20
CA HIS A 144 9.83 -1.49 -0.18
C HIS A 144 9.37 -2.69 -0.99
N LEU A 145 10.29 -3.47 -1.58
CA LEU A 145 9.95 -4.55 -2.52
C LEU A 145 9.24 -5.74 -1.85
N TYR A 146 9.48 -5.97 -0.54
CA TYR A 146 8.71 -6.98 0.20
C TYR A 146 7.20 -6.82 0.04
N PHE A 147 6.72 -5.58 -0.17
CA PHE A 147 5.30 -5.30 -0.36
C PHE A 147 4.74 -5.98 -1.61
N LEU A 148 5.49 -6.07 -2.69
CA LEU A 148 5.10 -6.80 -3.90
C LEU A 148 5.09 -8.31 -3.64
N LEU A 149 6.05 -8.82 -2.87
CA LEU A 149 6.10 -10.23 -2.47
C LEU A 149 4.85 -10.61 -1.66
N VAL A 150 4.45 -9.80 -0.66
CA VAL A 150 3.22 -10.02 0.08
C VAL A 150 1.97 -9.87 -0.80
N THR A 151 1.97 -8.91 -1.72
CA THR A 151 0.87 -8.75 -2.69
C THR A 151 0.70 -10.00 -3.57
N MET A 152 1.80 -10.65 -3.98
CA MET A 152 1.75 -11.91 -4.71
C MET A 152 1.21 -13.05 -3.83
N GLN A 153 1.55 -13.08 -2.53
CA GLN A 153 0.95 -14.04 -1.57
C GLN A 153 -0.58 -13.83 -1.48
N VAL A 154 -1.04 -12.57 -1.42
CA VAL A 154 -2.49 -12.26 -1.42
C VAL A 154 -3.16 -12.72 -2.72
N TYR A 155 -2.48 -12.62 -3.87
CA TYR A 155 -3.02 -13.14 -5.13
C TYR A 155 -3.15 -14.67 -5.13
N LEU A 156 -2.19 -15.39 -4.55
CA LEU A 156 -2.26 -16.85 -4.37
C LEU A 156 -3.41 -17.22 -3.43
N LEU A 157 -3.60 -16.47 -2.37
CA LEU A 157 -4.63 -16.70 -1.35
C LEU A 157 -6.03 -16.24 -1.78
N LEU A 158 -6.18 -15.58 -2.94
CA LEU A 158 -7.48 -15.06 -3.39
C LEU A 158 -8.62 -16.10 -3.34
N PRO A 159 -8.45 -17.36 -3.77
CA PRO A 159 -9.50 -18.38 -3.66
C PRO A 159 -9.93 -18.62 -2.21
N VAL A 160 -8.95 -18.68 -1.30
CA VAL A 160 -9.20 -18.86 0.14
C VAL A 160 -9.93 -17.64 0.73
N ILE A 161 -9.51 -16.44 0.35
CA ILE A 161 -10.16 -15.20 0.79
C ILE A 161 -11.62 -15.16 0.32
N ILE A 162 -11.87 -15.48 -0.95
CA ILE A 162 -13.24 -15.52 -1.49
C ILE A 162 -14.07 -16.60 -0.82
N TRP A 163 -13.51 -17.80 -0.62
CA TRP A 163 -14.16 -18.88 0.11
C TRP A 163 -14.51 -18.44 1.53
N LEU A 164 -13.57 -17.88 2.28
CA LEU A 164 -13.79 -17.38 3.64
C LEU A 164 -14.94 -16.36 3.67
N VAL A 165 -14.91 -15.33 2.84
CA VAL A 165 -15.96 -14.31 2.78
C VAL A 165 -17.34 -14.92 2.49
N ARG A 166 -17.42 -15.94 1.61
CA ARG A 166 -18.68 -16.61 1.26
C ARG A 166 -19.23 -17.47 2.39
N VAL A 167 -18.39 -18.33 2.98
CA VAL A 167 -18.86 -19.27 4.03
C VAL A 167 -19.21 -18.55 5.34
N THR A 168 -18.54 -17.42 5.60
CA THR A 168 -18.78 -16.62 6.81
C THR A 168 -19.77 -15.46 6.63
N ARG A 169 -20.50 -15.42 5.53
CA ARG A 169 -21.33 -14.25 5.14
C ARG A 169 -22.32 -13.80 6.22
N ARG A 170 -22.83 -14.73 7.01
CA ARG A 170 -23.71 -14.44 8.15
C ARG A 170 -22.99 -13.99 9.41
N HIS A 171 -21.67 -14.13 9.45
CA HIS A 171 -20.83 -13.93 10.62
C HIS A 171 -19.66 -12.98 10.36
N HIS A 172 -19.75 -12.09 9.36
CA HIS A 172 -18.66 -11.17 9.01
C HIS A 172 -18.21 -10.29 10.18
N VAL A 173 -19.15 -9.86 11.05
CA VAL A 173 -18.79 -9.10 12.27
C VAL A 173 -17.88 -9.94 13.18
N THR A 174 -18.25 -11.20 13.45
CA THR A 174 -17.42 -12.11 14.26
C THR A 174 -16.05 -12.32 13.62
N VAL A 175 -15.99 -12.55 12.31
CA VAL A 175 -14.72 -12.74 11.59
C VAL A 175 -13.84 -11.48 11.68
N LEU A 176 -14.42 -10.29 11.53
CA LEU A 176 -13.69 -9.03 11.67
C LEU A 176 -13.17 -8.83 13.10
N VAL A 177 -13.98 -9.14 14.12
CA VAL A 177 -13.56 -9.04 15.53
C VAL A 177 -12.42 -10.03 15.82
N VAL A 178 -12.55 -11.28 15.41
CA VAL A 178 -11.50 -12.30 15.61
C VAL A 178 -10.22 -11.91 14.88
N ALA A 179 -10.31 -11.49 13.60
CA ALA A 179 -9.15 -11.05 12.84
C ALA A 179 -8.49 -9.80 13.45
N PHE A 180 -9.29 -8.86 13.99
CA PHE A 180 -8.81 -7.68 14.69
C PHE A 180 -8.05 -8.02 15.95
N LEU A 181 -8.62 -8.87 16.81
CA LEU A 181 -7.98 -9.32 18.06
C LEU A 181 -6.69 -10.10 17.77
N LEU A 182 -6.72 -10.97 16.76
CA LEU A 182 -5.52 -11.68 16.32
C LEU A 182 -4.44 -10.70 15.84
N GLN A 183 -4.82 -9.69 15.06
CA GLN A 183 -3.86 -8.68 14.58
C GLN A 183 -3.26 -7.86 15.72
N LEU A 184 -4.07 -7.50 16.72
CA LEU A 184 -3.59 -6.82 17.92
C LEU A 184 -2.58 -7.70 18.68
N ALA A 185 -2.89 -8.99 18.86
CA ALA A 185 -2.00 -9.95 19.53
C ALA A 185 -0.67 -10.12 18.78
N VAL A 186 -0.72 -10.28 17.45
CA VAL A 186 0.48 -10.37 16.59
C VAL A 186 1.34 -9.12 16.71
N PHE A 187 0.74 -7.92 16.62
CA PHE A 187 1.49 -6.66 16.74
C PHE A 187 2.00 -6.40 18.15
N ALA A 188 1.26 -6.85 19.19
CA ALA A 188 1.75 -6.80 20.55
C ALA A 188 2.95 -7.74 20.74
N ALA A 189 2.90 -8.95 20.17
CA ALA A 189 4.03 -9.88 20.19
C ALA A 189 5.26 -9.27 19.50
N TYR A 190 5.11 -8.69 18.31
CA TYR A 190 6.22 -8.05 17.59
C TYR A 190 6.82 -6.86 18.35
N LYS A 191 5.99 -6.09 19.05
CA LYS A 191 6.44 -4.88 19.75
C LYS A 191 7.07 -5.17 21.10
N TYR A 192 6.42 -6.04 21.89
CA TYR A 192 6.75 -6.22 23.32
C TYR A 192 7.50 -7.53 23.61
N TRP A 193 7.42 -8.53 22.71
CA TRP A 193 8.11 -9.80 22.82
C TRP A 193 8.83 -10.19 21.51
N PRO A 194 9.78 -9.34 21.03
CA PRO A 194 10.38 -9.52 19.70
C PRO A 194 11.12 -10.86 19.52
N HIS A 195 11.57 -11.48 20.61
CA HIS A 195 12.27 -12.77 20.58
C HIS A 195 11.34 -13.98 20.75
N SER A 196 10.03 -13.79 20.90
CA SER A 196 9.07 -14.90 21.04
C SER A 196 8.94 -15.77 19.80
N ILE A 197 9.34 -15.25 18.63
CA ILE A 197 9.27 -15.91 17.32
C ILE A 197 10.59 -15.63 16.56
N ASP A 198 11.70 -16.19 17.06
CA ASP A 198 13.05 -15.90 16.55
C ASP A 198 13.23 -16.19 15.07
N TRP A 199 12.66 -17.30 14.56
CA TRP A 199 12.74 -17.66 13.14
C TRP A 199 12.06 -16.64 12.20
N LEU A 200 11.13 -15.85 12.73
CA LEU A 200 10.43 -14.80 12.00
C LEU A 200 11.09 -13.43 12.18
N HIS A 201 12.01 -13.32 13.15
CA HIS A 201 12.67 -12.05 13.43
C HIS A 201 13.41 -11.53 12.20
N GLY A 202 13.12 -10.28 11.81
CA GLY A 202 13.64 -9.68 10.58
C GLY A 202 12.77 -9.88 9.34
N TYR A 203 11.90 -10.90 9.32
CA TYR A 203 11.02 -11.19 8.16
C TYR A 203 9.53 -10.93 8.41
N GLN A 204 9.14 -10.31 9.54
CA GLN A 204 7.72 -10.08 9.88
C GLN A 204 6.97 -9.31 8.78
N LYS A 205 7.67 -8.42 8.04
CA LYS A 205 7.07 -7.60 6.98
C LYS A 205 6.77 -8.39 5.70
N GLN A 206 7.43 -9.51 5.46
CA GLN A 206 7.39 -10.27 4.22
C GLN A 206 6.26 -11.30 4.15
N PHE A 207 5.51 -11.48 5.23
CA PHE A 207 4.46 -12.50 5.32
C PHE A 207 3.06 -11.90 5.43
N PHE A 208 2.13 -12.47 4.67
CA PHE A 208 0.73 -12.03 4.62
C PHE A 208 0.01 -12.09 5.98
N PHE A 209 0.40 -13.00 6.87
CA PHE A 209 -0.26 -13.14 8.18
C PHE A 209 -0.02 -11.92 9.09
N SER A 210 1.05 -11.15 8.87
CA SER A 210 1.25 -9.85 9.53
C SER A 210 0.22 -8.79 9.12
N TYR A 211 -0.69 -9.13 8.19
CA TYR A 211 -1.69 -8.22 7.62
C TYR A 211 -3.08 -8.84 7.53
N VAL A 212 -3.33 -9.94 8.24
CA VAL A 212 -4.57 -10.74 8.11
C VAL A 212 -5.81 -9.89 8.30
N PHE A 213 -5.87 -9.08 9.36
CA PHE A 213 -7.03 -8.21 9.60
C PHE A 213 -7.26 -7.24 8.43
N PHE A 214 -6.22 -6.63 7.89
CA PHE A 214 -6.32 -5.68 6.79
C PHE A 214 -6.78 -6.35 5.49
N ILE A 215 -6.31 -7.56 5.22
CA ILE A 215 -6.74 -8.36 4.07
C ILE A 215 -8.20 -8.76 4.23
N VAL A 216 -8.59 -9.28 5.39
CA VAL A 216 -9.96 -9.72 5.68
C VAL A 216 -10.92 -8.54 5.69
N SER A 217 -10.57 -7.42 6.34
CA SER A 217 -11.43 -6.23 6.39
C SER A 217 -11.67 -5.62 5.01
N GLY A 218 -10.62 -5.54 4.17
CA GLY A 218 -10.76 -5.11 2.78
C GLY A 218 -11.65 -6.04 1.96
N ALA A 219 -11.51 -7.36 2.13
CA ALA A 219 -12.32 -8.36 1.44
C ALA A 219 -13.79 -8.31 1.84
N VAL A 220 -14.09 -8.21 3.15
CA VAL A 220 -15.46 -8.07 3.67
C VAL A 220 -16.07 -6.74 3.23
N ALA A 221 -15.32 -5.64 3.30
CA ALA A 221 -15.78 -4.34 2.81
C ALA A 221 -16.13 -4.37 1.31
N ALA A 222 -15.41 -5.16 0.50
CA ALA A 222 -15.70 -5.34 -0.92
C ALA A 222 -16.97 -6.17 -1.17
N ASP A 223 -17.25 -7.20 -0.36
CA ASP A 223 -18.50 -7.98 -0.45
C ASP A 223 -19.72 -7.12 -0.10
N HIS A 224 -19.53 -6.12 0.76
CA HIS A 224 -20.53 -5.15 1.16
C HIS A 224 -20.29 -3.74 0.58
N ALA A 225 -19.67 -3.62 -0.61
CA ALA A 225 -19.19 -2.35 -1.13
C ALA A 225 -20.26 -1.25 -1.16
N ASP A 226 -21.47 -1.53 -1.68
CA ASP A 226 -22.53 -0.52 -1.79
C ASP A 226 -23.07 -0.06 -0.43
N PRO A 227 -23.49 -0.93 0.51
CA PRO A 227 -23.91 -0.50 1.84
C PRO A 227 -22.78 0.13 2.64
N PHE A 228 -21.54 -0.35 2.52
CA PHE A 228 -20.38 0.22 3.18
C PHE A 228 -20.08 1.64 2.72
N LEU A 229 -20.01 1.88 1.42
CA LEU A 229 -19.77 3.22 0.86
C LEU A 229 -20.94 4.17 1.12
N ARG A 230 -22.19 3.66 1.18
CA ARG A 230 -23.35 4.45 1.59
C ARG A 230 -23.22 4.88 3.05
N PHE A 231 -22.92 3.95 3.95
CA PHE A 231 -22.71 4.25 5.37
C PHE A 231 -21.65 5.34 5.56
N ILE A 232 -20.50 5.25 4.85
CA ILE A 232 -19.44 6.26 4.90
C ILE A 232 -19.97 7.64 4.46
N ARG A 233 -20.82 7.71 3.41
CA ARG A 233 -21.39 8.99 2.94
C ARG A 233 -22.36 9.58 3.95
N GLU A 234 -23.25 8.77 4.50
CA GLU A 234 -24.25 9.20 5.47
C GLU A 234 -23.63 9.65 6.79
N HIS A 235 -22.59 8.95 7.25
CA HIS A 235 -21.92 9.21 8.53
C HIS A 235 -20.56 9.92 8.38
N ARG A 236 -20.33 10.61 7.27
CA ARG A 236 -19.04 11.20 6.92
C ARG A 236 -18.42 12.06 8.02
N ARG A 237 -19.22 12.88 8.72
CA ARG A 237 -18.71 13.71 9.82
C ARG A 237 -18.17 12.85 10.98
N ALA A 238 -18.93 11.84 11.39
CA ALA A 238 -18.51 10.92 12.45
C ALA A 238 -17.24 10.14 12.06
N VAL A 239 -17.15 9.68 10.81
CA VAL A 239 -15.96 9.01 10.26
C VAL A 239 -14.74 9.93 10.31
N LEU A 240 -14.87 11.20 9.92
CA LEU A 240 -13.75 12.17 9.97
C LEU A 240 -13.37 12.53 11.40
N TRP A 241 -14.31 12.61 12.33
CA TRP A 241 -13.99 12.76 13.75
C TRP A 241 -13.30 11.53 14.33
N ALA A 242 -13.74 10.32 13.98
CA ALA A 242 -13.05 9.10 14.37
C ALA A 242 -11.63 9.01 13.80
N PHE A 243 -11.45 9.41 12.53
CA PHE A 243 -10.13 9.55 11.90
C PHE A 243 -9.22 10.53 12.65
N ALA A 244 -9.71 11.74 12.97
CA ALA A 244 -8.93 12.72 13.73
C ALA A 244 -8.63 12.24 15.16
N GLY A 245 -9.63 11.66 15.85
CA GLY A 245 -9.47 11.14 17.20
C GLY A 245 -8.49 9.98 17.31
N THR A 246 -8.50 9.04 16.34
CA THR A 246 -7.51 7.95 16.30
C THR A 246 -6.11 8.44 15.94
N GLY A 247 -5.99 9.48 15.12
CA GLY A 247 -4.71 10.16 14.87
C GLY A 247 -4.16 10.79 16.15
N ALA A 248 -4.99 11.53 16.90
CA ALA A 248 -4.61 12.09 18.20
C ALA A 248 -4.25 11.01 19.22
N LEU A 249 -5.01 9.91 19.28
CA LEU A 249 -4.68 8.75 20.11
C LEU A 249 -3.32 8.15 19.74
N THR A 250 -3.02 8.01 18.46
CA THR A 250 -1.74 7.47 17.98
C THR A 250 -0.57 8.35 18.39
N LEU A 251 -0.72 9.67 18.28
CA LEU A 251 0.27 10.63 18.80
C LEU A 251 0.39 10.56 20.33
N GLY A 252 -0.73 10.44 21.05
CA GLY A 252 -0.73 10.31 22.51
C GLY A 252 0.01 9.03 22.96
N VAL A 253 -0.22 7.90 22.28
CA VAL A 253 0.52 6.65 22.54
C VAL A 253 2.00 6.80 22.21
N TRP A 254 2.34 7.46 21.10
CA TRP A 254 3.73 7.76 20.73
C TRP A 254 4.42 8.59 21.83
N TRP A 255 3.82 9.68 22.29
CA TRP A 255 4.35 10.52 23.39
C TRP A 255 4.48 9.74 24.69
N LEU A 256 3.50 8.91 25.02
CA LEU A 256 3.56 8.05 26.21
C LEU A 256 4.77 7.11 26.15
N GLN A 257 5.00 6.46 24.99
CA GLN A 257 6.13 5.55 24.82
C GLN A 257 7.48 6.29 24.92
N VAL A 258 7.59 7.48 24.36
CA VAL A 258 8.78 8.34 24.49
C VAL A 258 8.98 8.74 25.97
N GLY A 259 7.93 9.14 26.66
CA GLY A 259 7.98 9.45 28.10
C GLY A 259 8.36 8.25 28.98
N LEU A 260 8.08 7.02 28.53
CA LEU A 260 8.52 5.76 29.15
C LEU A 260 9.94 5.34 28.74
N GLY A 261 10.71 6.18 28.04
CA GLY A 261 12.10 5.98 27.71
C GLY A 261 12.35 5.25 26.38
N GLN A 262 11.35 5.06 25.53
CA GLN A 262 11.60 4.55 24.18
C GLN A 262 12.21 5.64 23.30
N SER A 263 13.10 5.25 22.36
CA SER A 263 13.59 6.19 21.35
C SER A 263 12.43 6.68 20.46
N LEU A 264 12.57 7.89 19.89
CA LEU A 264 11.56 8.49 19.02
C LEU A 264 11.18 7.54 17.86
N TYR A 265 12.15 6.86 17.27
CA TYR A 265 11.96 5.89 16.21
C TYR A 265 11.22 4.63 16.70
N ALA A 266 11.63 4.06 17.83
CA ALA A 266 11.00 2.85 18.39
C ALA A 266 9.54 3.09 18.79
N ALA A 267 9.22 4.28 19.34
CA ALA A 267 7.86 4.68 19.65
C ALA A 267 6.96 4.76 18.39
N GLY A 268 7.53 5.10 17.23
CA GLY A 268 6.85 5.19 15.94
C GLY A 268 6.76 3.89 15.14
N THR A 269 7.18 2.73 15.66
CA THR A 269 7.25 1.48 14.88
C THR A 269 5.91 1.14 14.18
N PRO A 270 5.94 0.66 12.91
CA PRO A 270 4.72 0.41 12.14
C PRO A 270 3.94 -0.84 12.57
N LEU A 271 4.59 -1.83 13.19
CA LEU A 271 3.96 -3.10 13.62
C LEU A 271 3.70 -3.07 15.13
N GLN A 272 2.80 -2.19 15.55
CA GLN A 272 2.37 -2.05 16.95
C GLN A 272 0.84 -1.92 17.06
N PRO A 273 0.22 -2.28 18.20
CA PRO A 273 -1.24 -2.36 18.34
C PRO A 273 -2.00 -1.09 17.93
N VAL A 274 -1.52 0.11 18.30
CA VAL A 274 -2.21 1.37 17.96
C VAL A 274 -2.30 1.58 16.45
N GLN A 275 -1.35 1.06 15.66
CA GLN A 275 -1.38 1.16 14.21
C GLN A 275 -2.54 0.37 13.57
N VAL A 276 -3.10 -0.63 14.26
CA VAL A 276 -4.28 -1.36 13.75
C VAL A 276 -5.49 -0.44 13.73
N LEU A 277 -5.72 0.29 14.83
CA LEU A 277 -6.81 1.28 14.94
C LEU A 277 -6.59 2.43 13.96
N TRP A 278 -5.40 3.01 13.98
CA TRP A 278 -5.05 4.15 13.13
C TRP A 278 -5.21 3.84 11.64
N SER A 279 -4.63 2.74 11.18
CA SER A 279 -4.70 2.36 9.77
C SER A 279 -6.13 2.04 9.31
N THR A 280 -6.95 1.45 10.20
CA THR A 280 -8.37 1.24 9.92
C THR A 280 -9.12 2.57 9.76
N ALA A 281 -8.88 3.51 10.66
CA ALA A 281 -9.48 4.83 10.59
C ALA A 281 -9.00 5.62 9.36
N VAL A 282 -7.72 5.49 8.98
CA VAL A 282 -7.20 6.09 7.73
C VAL A 282 -7.86 5.49 6.50
N PHE A 283 -8.01 4.16 6.43
CA PHE A 283 -8.68 3.51 5.30
C PHE A 283 -10.10 4.05 5.10
N VAL A 284 -10.89 4.09 6.18
CA VAL A 284 -12.29 4.59 6.14
C VAL A 284 -12.32 6.10 5.94
N GLY A 285 -11.43 6.86 6.59
CA GLY A 285 -11.32 8.31 6.48
C GLY A 285 -10.95 8.77 5.07
N PHE A 286 -9.99 8.11 4.43
CA PHE A 286 -9.62 8.42 3.04
C PHE A 286 -10.72 8.04 2.06
N LEU A 287 -11.48 6.97 2.31
CA LEU A 287 -12.70 6.69 1.55
C LEU A 287 -13.76 7.78 1.74
N ALA A 288 -13.92 8.34 2.95
CA ALA A 288 -14.85 9.44 3.20
C ALA A 288 -14.44 10.72 2.47
N ILE A 289 -13.14 11.04 2.44
CA ILE A 289 -12.58 12.15 1.65
C ILE A 289 -12.81 11.89 0.15
N GLY A 290 -12.52 10.66 -0.30
CA GLY A 290 -12.74 10.25 -1.69
C GLY A 290 -14.21 10.31 -2.12
N ALA A 291 -15.13 9.87 -1.25
CA ALA A 291 -16.57 9.98 -1.49
C ALA A 291 -17.03 11.43 -1.58
N ALA A 292 -16.55 12.29 -0.66
CA ALA A 292 -16.86 13.72 -0.70
C ALA A 292 -16.39 14.40 -1.99
N TRP A 293 -15.25 13.98 -2.52
CA TRP A 293 -14.74 14.45 -3.79
C TRP A 293 -15.54 13.85 -4.96
N ALA A 294 -15.82 12.55 -4.93
CA ALA A 294 -16.56 11.86 -5.99
C ALA A 294 -17.96 12.45 -6.19
N ASP A 295 -18.65 12.82 -5.08
CA ASP A 295 -19.96 13.47 -5.11
C ASP A 295 -19.95 14.84 -5.82
N ARG A 296 -18.78 15.52 -5.85
CA ARG A 296 -18.58 16.85 -6.47
C ARG A 296 -17.75 16.80 -7.75
N ARG A 297 -17.33 15.60 -8.17
CA ARG A 297 -16.44 15.42 -9.32
C ARG A 297 -17.10 15.94 -10.59
N ARG A 298 -16.41 16.86 -11.26
CA ARG A 298 -16.76 17.31 -12.62
C ARG A 298 -15.81 16.62 -13.60
N ALA A 299 -16.39 15.82 -14.51
CA ALA A 299 -15.59 15.16 -15.56
C ALA A 299 -14.83 16.22 -16.38
N GLY A 300 -13.55 15.97 -16.68
CA GLY A 300 -12.69 16.89 -17.42
C GLY A 300 -12.12 18.06 -16.62
N SER A 301 -12.48 18.24 -15.34
CA SER A 301 -11.83 19.26 -14.48
C SER A 301 -10.34 18.97 -14.25
N ALA A 302 -9.55 20.00 -13.93
CA ALA A 302 -8.12 19.83 -13.65
C ALA A 302 -7.87 18.79 -12.54
N LEU A 303 -8.64 18.87 -11.44
CA LEU A 303 -8.52 17.93 -10.32
C LEU A 303 -8.90 16.50 -10.74
N ALA A 304 -9.96 16.31 -11.53
CA ALA A 304 -10.32 14.99 -12.04
C ALA A 304 -9.21 14.40 -12.92
N ARG A 305 -8.59 15.23 -13.78
CA ARG A 305 -7.44 14.81 -14.59
C ARG A 305 -6.23 14.43 -13.75
N VAL A 306 -5.93 15.18 -12.68
CA VAL A 306 -4.84 14.86 -11.74
C VAL A 306 -5.09 13.53 -11.04
N VAL A 307 -6.31 13.29 -10.55
CA VAL A 307 -6.67 12.04 -9.87
C VAL A 307 -6.61 10.86 -10.85
N ASP A 308 -7.22 10.98 -12.02
CA ASP A 308 -7.22 9.91 -13.03
C ASP A 308 -5.78 9.61 -13.51
N TYR A 309 -4.97 10.67 -13.71
CA TYR A 309 -3.55 10.57 -14.11
C TYR A 309 -2.70 9.91 -13.04
N GLY A 310 -2.80 10.37 -11.78
CA GLY A 310 -2.03 9.85 -10.65
C GLY A 310 -2.39 8.40 -10.33
N SER A 311 -3.70 8.06 -10.34
CA SER A 311 -4.16 6.69 -10.09
C SER A 311 -3.62 5.69 -11.13
N ASP A 312 -3.59 6.08 -12.44
CA ASP A 312 -3.04 5.20 -13.48
C ASP A 312 -1.52 4.99 -13.38
N ARG A 313 -0.78 5.94 -12.80
CA ARG A 313 0.69 5.90 -12.69
C ARG A 313 1.21 5.49 -11.33
N SER A 314 0.34 5.42 -10.34
CA SER A 314 0.69 5.16 -8.94
C SER A 314 1.64 3.98 -8.74
N PHE A 315 1.47 2.89 -9.50
CA PHE A 315 2.31 1.71 -9.37
C PHE A 315 3.74 1.93 -9.90
N GLY A 316 3.90 2.61 -11.05
CA GLY A 316 5.22 2.95 -11.56
C GLY A 316 5.96 3.93 -10.64
N ILE A 317 5.24 4.93 -10.09
CA ILE A 317 5.77 5.86 -9.09
C ILE A 317 6.21 5.09 -7.83
N PHE A 318 5.40 4.15 -7.36
CA PHE A 318 5.76 3.28 -6.23
C PHE A 318 7.06 2.49 -6.47
N LEU A 319 7.26 2.00 -7.68
CA LEU A 319 8.46 1.21 -8.01
C LEU A 319 9.72 2.08 -8.11
N SER A 320 9.60 3.32 -8.60
CA SER A 320 10.76 4.18 -8.91
C SER A 320 11.13 5.17 -7.81
N HIS A 321 10.20 5.55 -6.91
CA HIS A 321 10.48 6.61 -5.92
C HIS A 321 11.67 6.33 -4.99
N PRO A 322 11.92 5.09 -4.51
CA PRO A 322 13.09 4.86 -3.67
C PRO A 322 14.41 4.99 -4.44
N PHE A 323 14.39 4.70 -5.74
CA PHE A 323 15.54 4.94 -6.59
C PHE A 323 15.81 6.44 -6.74
N MET A 324 14.76 7.25 -6.85
CA MET A 324 14.91 8.71 -6.89
C MET A 324 15.41 9.26 -5.56
N ILE A 325 14.96 8.74 -4.42
CA ILE A 325 15.51 9.08 -3.10
C ILE A 325 17.01 8.75 -3.06
N TRP A 326 17.34 7.54 -3.48
CA TRP A 326 18.74 7.09 -3.49
C TRP A 326 19.62 8.00 -4.37
N VAL A 327 19.19 8.33 -5.58
CA VAL A 327 19.93 9.23 -6.49
C VAL A 327 20.13 10.62 -5.90
N LEU A 328 19.13 11.15 -5.20
CA LEU A 328 19.18 12.49 -4.61
C LEU A 328 20.02 12.59 -3.34
N LEU A 329 20.09 11.50 -2.56
CA LEU A 329 20.71 11.48 -1.23
C LEU A 329 21.94 10.55 -1.14
N TYR A 330 22.41 9.97 -2.27
CA TYR A 330 23.54 9.08 -2.27
C TYR A 330 24.88 9.84 -2.16
N GLY A 331 25.76 9.38 -1.25
CA GLY A 331 27.07 9.97 -1.02
C GLY A 331 27.00 11.35 -0.39
N ASP A 332 27.99 12.20 -0.69
CA ASP A 332 28.00 13.61 -0.27
C ASP A 332 27.01 14.40 -1.12
N SER A 333 25.73 14.28 -0.77
CA SER A 333 24.63 14.85 -1.53
C SER A 333 24.72 16.39 -1.55
N TRP A 334 24.75 16.95 -2.75
CA TRP A 334 24.64 18.40 -2.93
C TRP A 334 23.34 18.93 -2.33
N LEU A 335 22.27 18.12 -2.30
CA LEU A 335 21.00 18.53 -1.76
C LEU A 335 21.06 18.72 -0.23
N GLU A 336 21.76 17.84 0.47
CA GLU A 336 21.94 17.97 1.92
C GLU A 336 22.82 19.16 2.30
N SER A 337 23.78 19.51 1.45
CA SER A 337 24.61 20.69 1.67
C SER A 337 23.92 22.01 1.27
N ALA A 338 23.04 22.00 0.26
CA ALA A 338 22.38 23.18 -0.25
C ALA A 338 21.07 23.55 0.48
N VAL A 339 20.39 22.55 1.10
CA VAL A 339 19.06 22.75 1.69
C VAL A 339 19.13 22.59 3.22
N PRO A 340 18.76 23.64 4.00
CA PRO A 340 18.70 23.52 5.46
C PRO A 340 17.78 22.38 5.92
N LYS A 341 18.15 21.68 6.99
CA LYS A 341 17.43 20.50 7.52
C LYS A 341 15.91 20.66 7.64
N PRO A 342 15.32 21.76 8.13
CA PRO A 342 13.89 21.90 8.22
C PRO A 342 13.17 21.76 6.86
N TRP A 343 13.83 22.15 5.77
CA TRP A 343 13.26 22.12 4.42
C TRP A 343 13.69 20.89 3.59
N LEU A 344 14.73 20.20 4.01
CA LEU A 344 15.31 19.08 3.27
C LEU A 344 14.27 18.00 2.99
N THR A 345 13.47 17.60 3.98
CA THR A 345 12.42 16.59 3.82
C THR A 345 11.38 17.02 2.78
N LEU A 346 10.91 18.28 2.85
CA LEU A 346 9.90 18.79 1.93
C LEU A 346 10.44 18.89 0.49
N VAL A 347 11.63 19.45 0.33
CA VAL A 347 12.27 19.59 -0.97
C VAL A 347 12.54 18.21 -1.59
N THR A 348 13.09 17.28 -0.82
CA THR A 348 13.30 15.89 -1.25
C THR A 348 11.97 15.24 -1.65
N TYR A 349 10.91 15.39 -0.87
CA TYR A 349 9.58 14.87 -1.19
C TYR A 349 9.07 15.36 -2.55
N VAL A 350 9.14 16.68 -2.78
CA VAL A 350 8.68 17.28 -4.03
C VAL A 350 9.52 16.80 -5.22
N LEU A 351 10.85 16.79 -5.09
CA LEU A 351 11.75 16.32 -6.15
C LEU A 351 11.52 14.84 -6.46
N VAL A 352 11.41 13.98 -5.44
CA VAL A 352 11.14 12.55 -5.60
C VAL A 352 9.80 12.33 -6.31
N LEU A 353 8.75 13.06 -5.92
CA LEU A 353 7.44 12.97 -6.58
C LEU A 353 7.53 13.34 -8.06
N VAL A 354 8.13 14.49 -8.37
CA VAL A 354 8.26 14.98 -9.76
C VAL A 354 9.10 14.02 -10.60
N LEU A 355 10.27 13.62 -10.10
CA LEU A 355 11.18 12.70 -10.82
C LEU A 355 10.55 11.32 -11.02
N SER A 356 9.85 10.78 -10.02
CA SER A 356 9.18 9.48 -10.14
C SER A 356 8.04 9.50 -11.16
N VAL A 357 7.29 10.60 -11.23
CA VAL A 357 6.27 10.81 -12.27
C VAL A 357 6.92 10.89 -13.65
N ALA A 358 7.99 11.69 -13.81
CA ALA A 358 8.69 11.87 -15.08
C ALA A 358 9.28 10.54 -15.58
N VAL A 359 9.97 9.81 -14.72
CA VAL A 359 10.57 8.50 -15.04
C VAL A 359 9.50 7.45 -15.38
N THR A 360 8.40 7.42 -14.61
CA THR A 360 7.26 6.53 -14.92
C THR A 360 6.67 6.86 -16.29
N GLU A 361 6.47 8.13 -16.60
CA GLU A 361 5.93 8.53 -17.89
C GLU A 361 6.91 8.19 -19.05
N ALA A 362 8.21 8.46 -18.88
CA ALA A 362 9.21 8.10 -19.87
C ALA A 362 9.19 6.60 -20.17
N PHE A 363 9.20 5.73 -19.16
CA PHE A 363 9.14 4.28 -19.35
C PHE A 363 7.83 3.81 -20.02
N ARG A 364 6.71 4.53 -19.83
CA ARG A 364 5.43 4.21 -20.47
C ARG A 364 5.46 4.29 -22.00
N TRP A 365 6.43 5.00 -22.57
CA TRP A 365 6.63 5.11 -24.03
C TRP A 365 7.63 4.09 -24.60
N THR A 366 8.31 3.31 -23.73
CA THR A 366 9.32 2.34 -24.13
C THR A 366 8.77 0.90 -24.16
N PRO A 367 9.49 -0.05 -24.77
CA PRO A 367 9.19 -1.49 -24.65
C PRO A 367 9.30 -2.00 -23.21
N LEU A 368 10.09 -1.34 -22.34
CA LEU A 368 10.30 -1.66 -20.94
C LEU A 368 9.13 -1.23 -20.04
N SER A 369 8.03 -0.75 -20.60
CA SER A 369 6.89 -0.25 -19.85
C SER A 369 6.33 -1.29 -18.86
N VAL A 370 6.14 -2.55 -19.27
CA VAL A 370 5.64 -3.61 -18.36
C VAL A 370 6.64 -3.90 -17.25
N PRO A 371 7.94 -4.20 -17.51
CA PRO A 371 8.91 -4.46 -16.46
C PRO A 371 9.11 -3.31 -15.48
N LEU A 372 9.02 -2.05 -15.93
CA LEU A 372 9.37 -0.90 -15.08
C LEU A 372 8.14 -0.15 -14.53
N THR A 373 6.93 -0.36 -15.07
CA THR A 373 5.73 0.32 -14.59
C THR A 373 4.52 -0.57 -14.33
N GLY A 374 4.63 -1.88 -14.63
CA GLY A 374 3.52 -2.84 -14.53
C GLY A 374 2.34 -2.54 -15.48
N ARG A 375 2.56 -1.72 -16.51
CA ARG A 375 1.52 -1.30 -17.46
C ARG A 375 1.98 -1.47 -18.91
N PRO A 376 1.08 -1.82 -19.83
CA PRO A 376 1.41 -1.88 -21.26
C PRO A 376 1.88 -0.54 -21.82
N SER A 377 2.81 -0.56 -22.78
CA SER A 377 3.33 0.63 -23.44
C SER A 377 2.23 1.43 -24.15
N ARG A 378 2.33 2.75 -24.08
CA ARG A 378 1.44 3.68 -24.80
C ARG A 378 1.72 3.68 -26.30
N ALA A 379 2.97 3.51 -26.72
CA ALA A 379 3.33 3.44 -28.13
C ALA A 379 2.60 2.32 -28.90
N ARG A 380 2.28 1.19 -28.21
CA ARG A 380 1.48 0.11 -28.82
C ARG A 380 0.00 0.44 -28.96
N ARG A 381 -0.57 1.33 -28.08
CA ARG A 381 -1.99 1.71 -28.13
C ARG A 381 -2.29 2.75 -29.21
N VAL A 382 -1.29 3.50 -29.64
CA VAL A 382 -1.45 4.50 -30.71
C VAL A 382 -1.37 3.87 -32.10
N ARG A 383 -0.78 2.64 -32.19
CA ARG A 383 -0.61 1.90 -33.46
C ARG A 383 -1.68 0.80 -33.69
N ALA A 384 -2.55 0.55 -32.73
CA ALA A 384 -3.69 -0.37 -32.81
C ALA A 384 -5.03 0.38 -32.79
#